data_ad133079cafcad569089d59425ecc88c
#
_entry.id   ad133079cafcad569089d59425ecc88c
#
_cell.length_a   1.000
_cell.length_b   1.000
_cell.length_c   1.000
_cell.angle_alpha   90.00
_cell.angle_beta   90.00
_cell.angle_gamma   90.00
#
_symmetry.space_group_name_H-M   'P 1'
#
loop_
_entity.id
_entity.type
_entity.pdbx_description
1 polymer ?
#
loop_
_entity_poly.entity_id
_entity_poly.type
_entity_poly.pdbx_seq_one_letter_code
_entity_poly.pdbx_strand_id
1 'polypeptide(L)'
;MVWLPPAALTLAVSLTGVSRAQLWRDELATWSAATRPVGDLVRLAGTIDAATGPYYLLMHGWIALFGDSTTALRLPSVLAMAATAGLTARLGERLVDARVGLLAGLLLAVLPGTSRYAQEARPYALATLLAVLATLLLVEALRRPSWARWAGYAAAVAALGLTHLIALTLLAAHAVAVLLVQWRDPAAAGLDTPPDGAERPADSRRRDDPPADDRPDVEPPGDGQPGDARPGGEGLGGVRRAGRHALLRWLVALVPAVLLVGPLVLVARGQRSRQLDWVDPARLTDLAALPGGVAQSGAVGGLLLGLAALGAGRLGRRALLPAACVLLPVLLVFAAGVVVPLWVPRYLVFTVPFGCLLAGAAPAGVRLAPALAVVVLAGLLGLPDQAGLRRTHEWPRSATVDYRGVARVIADHEQPGDVIVFSPRESWLFLDLGTAYHLGSRQPRDVLVVCDQRQRADLWAGECDRPAECLAGAGRVWLVVAGWRSDPAAAVPGAKGAALRDGFTVRQVWPRPGLTVALLTR
;
A
#
# COMPACT_ATOMS: atom_id res chain seq x y z
N MET A 1 23.25 -11.16 -2.78
CA MET A 1 22.21 -10.16 -3.17
C MET A 1 20.82 -10.76 -2.99
N VAL A 2 20.36 -10.89 -1.73
CA VAL A 2 19.07 -11.54 -1.38
C VAL A 2 17.83 -10.79 -1.86
N TRP A 3 17.95 -9.50 -2.14
CA TRP A 3 16.83 -8.62 -2.52
C TRP A 3 16.38 -8.77 -3.99
N LEU A 4 17.28 -9.20 -4.87
CA LEU A 4 17.01 -9.22 -6.32
C LEU A 4 15.94 -10.25 -6.73
N PRO A 5 15.97 -11.54 -6.29
CA PRO A 5 14.96 -12.50 -6.70
C PRO A 5 13.53 -12.11 -6.28
N PRO A 6 13.26 -11.65 -5.04
CA PRO A 6 11.93 -11.18 -4.67
C PRO A 6 11.46 -9.96 -5.47
N ALA A 7 12.34 -8.98 -5.69
CA ALA A 7 12.03 -7.80 -6.48
C ALA A 7 11.69 -8.14 -7.94
N ALA A 8 12.51 -8.98 -8.58
CA ALA A 8 12.29 -9.42 -9.95
C ALA A 8 11.00 -10.24 -10.10
N LEU A 9 10.74 -11.18 -9.16
CA LEU A 9 9.51 -11.97 -9.16
C LEU A 9 8.28 -11.07 -8.99
N THR A 10 8.31 -10.14 -8.02
CA THR A 10 7.21 -9.19 -7.81
C THR A 10 6.96 -8.33 -9.05
N LEU A 11 8.02 -7.83 -9.68
CA LEU A 11 7.91 -7.04 -10.91
C LEU A 11 7.24 -7.86 -12.02
N ALA A 12 7.71 -9.08 -12.28
CA ALA A 12 7.17 -9.96 -13.32
C ALA A 12 5.69 -10.31 -13.07
N VAL A 13 5.34 -10.71 -11.83
CA VAL A 13 3.96 -11.05 -11.45
C VAL A 13 3.05 -9.83 -11.54
N SER A 14 3.52 -8.65 -11.11
CA SER A 14 2.73 -7.42 -11.10
C SER A 14 2.53 -6.82 -12.49
N LEU A 15 3.49 -6.96 -13.40
CA LEU A 15 3.33 -6.53 -14.80
C LEU A 15 2.38 -7.43 -15.58
N THR A 16 2.25 -8.72 -15.18
CA THR A 16 1.38 -9.66 -15.88
C THR A 16 -0.08 -9.24 -15.77
N GLY A 17 -0.67 -8.78 -16.86
CA GLY A 17 -2.07 -8.37 -16.96
C GLY A 17 -2.38 -7.03 -16.28
N VAL A 18 -1.40 -6.14 -16.10
CA VAL A 18 -1.55 -4.83 -15.44
C VAL A 18 -2.64 -3.94 -16.07
N SER A 19 -2.91 -4.05 -17.37
CA SER A 19 -3.96 -3.32 -18.08
C SER A 19 -5.24 -4.12 -18.31
N ARG A 20 -5.33 -5.37 -17.81
CA ARG A 20 -6.47 -6.25 -18.10
C ARG A 20 -7.75 -5.79 -17.42
N ALA A 21 -7.70 -5.55 -16.11
CA ALA A 21 -8.80 -4.92 -15.39
C ALA A 21 -8.88 -3.43 -15.78
N GLN A 22 -10.10 -2.96 -16.07
CA GLN A 22 -10.34 -1.52 -16.29
C GLN A 22 -10.06 -0.73 -15.00
N LEU A 23 -9.94 0.60 -15.11
CA LEU A 23 -9.85 1.45 -13.93
C LEU A 23 -11.14 1.31 -13.11
N TRP A 24 -11.01 1.13 -11.81
CA TRP A 24 -12.12 1.13 -10.89
C TRP A 24 -12.27 2.51 -10.24
N ARG A 25 -13.38 2.72 -9.55
CA ARG A 25 -13.79 4.04 -9.02
C ARG A 25 -12.68 4.83 -8.32
N ASP A 26 -11.87 4.20 -7.46
CA ASP A 26 -10.80 4.92 -6.75
C ASP A 26 -9.67 5.35 -7.71
N GLU A 27 -9.39 4.57 -8.77
CA GLU A 27 -8.42 4.94 -9.80
C GLU A 27 -8.96 6.04 -10.72
N LEU A 28 -10.28 6.05 -10.99
CA LEU A 28 -10.92 7.15 -11.74
C LEU A 28 -10.84 8.47 -10.98
N ALA A 29 -11.01 8.45 -9.65
CA ALA A 29 -10.78 9.64 -8.82
C ALA A 29 -9.32 10.12 -8.91
N THR A 30 -8.35 9.18 -8.88
CA THR A 30 -6.93 9.53 -9.07
C THR A 30 -6.67 10.13 -10.45
N TRP A 31 -7.18 9.53 -11.51
CA TRP A 31 -7.04 10.03 -12.88
C TRP A 31 -7.65 11.41 -13.03
N SER A 32 -8.91 11.60 -12.61
CA SER A 32 -9.60 12.89 -12.66
C SER A 32 -8.88 13.98 -11.88
N ALA A 33 -8.34 13.67 -10.70
CA ALA A 33 -7.57 14.62 -9.92
C ALA A 33 -6.22 14.94 -10.59
N ALA A 34 -5.43 13.92 -10.92
CA ALA A 34 -4.05 14.07 -11.38
C ALA A 34 -3.94 14.71 -12.79
N THR A 35 -4.99 14.66 -13.61
CA THR A 35 -5.02 15.35 -14.92
C THR A 35 -5.33 16.84 -14.83
N ARG A 36 -5.68 17.37 -13.64
CA ARG A 36 -5.95 18.80 -13.42
C ARG A 36 -4.65 19.61 -13.33
N PRO A 37 -4.68 20.91 -13.66
CA PRO A 37 -3.60 21.83 -13.31
C PRO A 37 -3.34 21.86 -11.80
N VAL A 38 -2.09 22.12 -11.40
CA VAL A 38 -1.67 22.13 -9.98
C VAL A 38 -2.54 23.04 -9.10
N GLY A 39 -2.93 24.22 -9.60
CA GLY A 39 -3.82 25.13 -8.85
C GLY A 39 -5.18 24.53 -8.55
N ASP A 40 -5.73 23.73 -9.48
CA ASP A 40 -7.01 23.03 -9.29
C ASP A 40 -6.87 21.85 -8.33
N LEU A 41 -5.70 21.17 -8.31
CA LEU A 41 -5.38 20.14 -7.32
C LEU A 41 -5.34 20.71 -5.89
N VAL A 42 -4.72 21.88 -5.71
CA VAL A 42 -4.69 22.56 -4.40
C VAL A 42 -6.10 22.92 -3.96
N ARG A 43 -6.94 23.46 -4.86
CA ARG A 43 -8.34 23.76 -4.56
C ARG A 43 -9.13 22.50 -4.20
N LEU A 44 -8.93 21.41 -4.96
CA LEU A 44 -9.56 20.11 -4.66
C LEU A 44 -9.18 19.61 -3.27
N ALA A 45 -7.89 19.66 -2.91
CA ALA A 45 -7.41 19.27 -1.59
C ALA A 45 -8.01 20.12 -0.46
N GLY A 46 -8.42 21.36 -0.74
CA GLY A 46 -9.15 22.22 0.21
C GLY A 46 -10.61 21.78 0.43
N THR A 47 -11.20 21.06 -0.53
CA THR A 47 -12.63 20.69 -0.52
C THR A 47 -12.87 19.23 -0.15
N ILE A 48 -12.12 18.31 -0.75
CA ILE A 48 -12.26 16.87 -0.55
C ILE A 48 -10.93 16.17 -0.82
N ASP A 49 -10.73 15.01 -0.19
CA ASP A 49 -9.63 14.07 -0.43
C ASP A 49 -8.22 14.65 -0.22
N ALA A 50 -8.10 15.59 0.72
CA ALA A 50 -6.81 16.18 1.10
C ALA A 50 -5.76 15.13 1.45
N ALA A 51 -6.16 14.05 2.14
CA ALA A 51 -5.26 12.98 2.54
C ALA A 51 -4.55 12.31 1.36
N THR A 52 -5.16 12.31 0.18
CA THR A 52 -4.59 11.76 -1.06
C THR A 52 -3.93 12.85 -1.94
N GLY A 53 -4.11 14.12 -1.61
CA GLY A 53 -3.62 15.27 -2.38
C GLY A 53 -2.13 15.18 -2.77
N PRO A 54 -1.20 14.89 -1.85
CA PRO A 54 0.21 14.73 -2.20
C PRO A 54 0.48 13.59 -3.20
N TYR A 55 -0.28 12.50 -3.12
CA TYR A 55 -0.21 11.41 -4.10
C TYR A 55 -0.74 11.86 -5.47
N TYR A 56 -1.83 12.63 -5.52
CA TYR A 56 -2.34 13.19 -6.77
C TYR A 56 -1.32 14.12 -7.43
N LEU A 57 -0.58 14.92 -6.67
CA LEU A 57 0.48 15.77 -7.18
C LEU A 57 1.64 14.95 -7.76
N LEU A 58 2.04 13.86 -7.11
CA LEU A 58 3.02 12.92 -7.64
C LEU A 58 2.54 12.33 -8.97
N MET A 59 1.27 11.88 -9.02
CA MET A 59 0.67 11.30 -10.22
C MET A 59 0.48 12.34 -11.34
N HIS A 60 0.24 13.62 -11.02
CA HIS A 60 0.21 14.71 -11.99
C HIS A 60 1.54 14.82 -12.75
N GLY A 61 2.67 14.89 -12.02
CA GLY A 61 4.00 14.90 -12.64
C GLY A 61 4.29 13.62 -13.43
N TRP A 62 3.84 12.46 -12.91
CA TRP A 62 4.00 11.18 -13.61
C TRP A 62 3.23 11.12 -14.93
N ILE A 63 1.96 11.54 -14.93
CA ILE A 63 1.10 11.58 -16.13
C ILE A 63 1.68 12.53 -17.18
N ALA A 64 2.23 13.67 -16.77
CA ALA A 64 2.87 14.62 -17.68
C ALA A 64 4.07 14.01 -18.43
N LEU A 65 4.76 13.03 -17.84
CA LEU A 65 5.92 12.37 -18.44
C LEU A 65 5.57 11.11 -19.24
N PHE A 66 4.60 10.32 -18.76
CA PHE A 66 4.35 8.95 -19.25
C PHE A 66 2.94 8.75 -19.79
N GLY A 67 2.08 9.79 -19.77
CA GLY A 67 0.68 9.70 -20.17
C GLY A 67 -0.20 9.03 -19.13
N ASP A 68 -1.47 8.86 -19.46
CA ASP A 68 -2.55 8.40 -18.57
C ASP A 68 -3.14 7.04 -18.94
N SER A 69 -2.45 6.25 -19.78
CA SER A 69 -2.88 4.88 -20.05
C SER A 69 -2.98 4.06 -18.75
N THR A 70 -3.85 3.05 -18.73
CA THR A 70 -4.02 2.17 -17.54
C THR A 70 -2.69 1.60 -17.05
N THR A 71 -1.79 1.23 -17.97
CA THR A 71 -0.45 0.75 -17.62
C THR A 71 0.40 1.85 -16.99
N ALA A 72 0.44 3.03 -17.61
CA ALA A 72 1.21 4.16 -17.11
C ALA A 72 0.74 4.58 -15.70
N LEU A 73 -0.57 4.65 -15.48
CA LEU A 73 -1.14 4.99 -14.16
C LEU A 73 -0.75 4.00 -13.05
N ARG A 74 -0.62 2.70 -13.36
CA ARG A 74 -0.32 1.64 -12.39
C ARG A 74 1.18 1.39 -12.20
N LEU A 75 2.02 1.83 -13.14
CA LEU A 75 3.46 1.54 -13.12
C LEU A 75 4.18 2.05 -11.85
N PRO A 76 3.89 3.24 -11.27
CA PRO A 76 4.47 3.65 -9.99
C PRO A 76 4.21 2.66 -8.86
N SER A 77 3.00 2.10 -8.79
CA SER A 77 2.63 1.09 -7.79
C SER A 77 3.33 -0.24 -8.01
N VAL A 78 3.48 -0.66 -9.28
CA VAL A 78 4.26 -1.87 -9.66
C VAL A 78 5.71 -1.74 -9.19
N LEU A 79 6.36 -0.62 -9.49
CA LEU A 79 7.74 -0.36 -9.12
C LEU A 79 7.91 -0.27 -7.59
N ALA A 80 6.99 0.42 -6.92
CA ALA A 80 6.98 0.53 -5.46
C ALA A 80 6.84 -0.84 -4.79
N MET A 81 5.96 -1.71 -5.29
CA MET A 81 5.76 -3.03 -4.70
C MET A 81 6.94 -3.97 -4.96
N ALA A 82 7.55 -3.92 -6.16
CA ALA A 82 8.76 -4.67 -6.46
C ALA A 82 9.93 -4.24 -5.55
N ALA A 83 10.12 -2.93 -5.37
CA ALA A 83 11.09 -2.39 -4.42
C ALA A 83 10.78 -2.80 -2.97
N THR A 84 9.50 -2.83 -2.59
CA THR A 84 9.06 -3.31 -1.26
C THR A 84 9.52 -4.75 -1.02
N ALA A 85 9.31 -5.66 -1.97
CA ALA A 85 9.73 -7.05 -1.81
C ALA A 85 11.25 -7.18 -1.65
N GLY A 86 12.01 -6.41 -2.42
CA GLY A 86 13.47 -6.34 -2.27
C GLY A 86 13.92 -5.76 -0.93
N LEU A 87 13.32 -4.65 -0.48
CA LEU A 87 13.62 -4.06 0.84
C LEU A 87 13.16 -4.94 2.00
N THR A 88 12.06 -5.68 1.86
CA THR A 88 11.62 -6.67 2.86
C THR A 88 12.69 -7.76 3.02
N ALA A 89 13.22 -8.28 1.90
CA ALA A 89 14.30 -9.24 1.95
C ALA A 89 15.56 -8.65 2.62
N ARG A 90 15.91 -7.40 2.29
CA ARG A 90 17.05 -6.71 2.91
C ARG A 90 16.83 -6.45 4.41
N LEU A 91 15.63 -6.08 4.81
CA LEU A 91 15.28 -5.89 6.23
C LEU A 91 15.37 -7.21 6.99
N GLY A 92 14.87 -8.33 6.43
CA GLY A 92 14.98 -9.65 7.03
C GLY A 92 16.44 -10.11 7.18
N GLU A 93 17.27 -9.87 6.17
CA GLU A 93 18.72 -10.11 6.22
C GLU A 93 19.38 -9.30 7.34
N ARG A 94 18.94 -8.06 7.55
CA ARG A 94 19.47 -7.21 8.62
C ARG A 94 18.99 -7.62 10.01
N LEU A 95 17.76 -8.03 10.17
CA LEU A 95 17.18 -8.36 11.48
C LEU A 95 17.52 -9.79 11.92
N VAL A 96 17.64 -10.72 11.00
CA VAL A 96 17.81 -12.15 11.29
C VAL A 96 18.98 -12.74 10.48
N ASP A 97 18.75 -13.06 9.21
CA ASP A 97 19.72 -13.58 8.25
C ASP A 97 19.22 -13.49 6.80
N ALA A 98 20.14 -13.80 5.86
CA ALA A 98 19.88 -13.76 4.43
C ALA A 98 18.75 -14.70 3.99
N ARG A 99 18.58 -15.82 4.66
CA ARG A 99 17.59 -16.84 4.32
C ARG A 99 16.18 -16.42 4.73
N VAL A 100 16.01 -15.92 5.96
CA VAL A 100 14.74 -15.33 6.41
C VAL A 100 14.35 -14.18 5.50
N GLY A 101 15.33 -13.31 5.16
CA GLY A 101 15.09 -12.21 4.24
C GLY A 101 14.58 -12.67 2.87
N LEU A 102 15.26 -13.64 2.24
CA LEU A 102 14.86 -14.19 0.94
C LEU A 102 13.44 -14.78 0.99
N LEU A 103 13.15 -15.63 1.97
CA LEU A 103 11.84 -16.28 2.11
C LEU A 103 10.72 -15.26 2.37
N ALA A 104 10.97 -14.25 3.20
CA ALA A 104 10.02 -13.18 3.46
C ALA A 104 9.68 -12.38 2.19
N GLY A 105 10.70 -12.00 1.42
CA GLY A 105 10.51 -11.28 0.16
C GLY A 105 9.79 -12.12 -0.90
N LEU A 106 10.11 -13.41 -1.01
CA LEU A 106 9.44 -14.33 -1.94
C LEU A 106 8.00 -14.62 -1.52
N LEU A 107 7.71 -14.78 -0.21
CA LEU A 107 6.34 -14.88 0.29
C LEU A 107 5.54 -13.64 -0.10
N LEU A 108 6.09 -12.45 0.14
CA LEU A 108 5.42 -11.19 -0.26
C LEU A 108 5.14 -11.16 -1.76
N ALA A 109 6.09 -11.60 -2.61
CA ALA A 109 5.97 -11.59 -4.06
C ALA A 109 4.80 -12.42 -4.59
N VAL A 110 4.46 -13.53 -3.93
CA VAL A 110 3.40 -14.46 -4.39
C VAL A 110 2.02 -14.18 -3.80
N LEU A 111 1.90 -13.23 -2.85
CA LEU A 111 0.60 -12.90 -2.26
C LEU A 111 -0.35 -12.27 -3.29
N PRO A 112 -1.63 -12.67 -3.36
CA PRO A 112 -2.63 -12.01 -4.19
C PRO A 112 -2.77 -10.51 -3.88
N GLY A 113 -2.69 -10.13 -2.60
CA GLY A 113 -2.70 -8.74 -2.16
C GLY A 113 -1.55 -7.92 -2.75
N THR A 114 -0.36 -8.48 -2.87
CA THR A 114 0.78 -7.80 -3.48
C THR A 114 0.49 -7.42 -4.93
N SER A 115 -0.01 -8.36 -5.73
CA SER A 115 -0.42 -8.08 -7.13
C SER A 115 -1.56 -7.08 -7.20
N ARG A 116 -2.56 -7.20 -6.31
CA ARG A 116 -3.73 -6.31 -6.27
C ARG A 116 -3.30 -4.85 -6.08
N TYR A 117 -2.47 -4.59 -5.08
CA TYR A 117 -2.04 -3.23 -4.77
C TYR A 117 -0.91 -2.73 -5.65
N ALA A 118 -0.16 -3.60 -6.30
CA ALA A 118 0.77 -3.23 -7.38
C ALA A 118 0.03 -2.79 -8.65
N GLN A 119 -1.12 -3.39 -8.94
CA GLN A 119 -1.93 -3.07 -10.13
C GLN A 119 -3.03 -2.04 -9.84
N GLU A 120 -2.78 -1.12 -8.93
CA GLU A 120 -3.73 -0.08 -8.54
C GLU A 120 -3.05 1.30 -8.48
N ALA A 121 -3.63 2.28 -9.18
CA ALA A 121 -3.16 3.67 -9.14
C ALA A 121 -3.64 4.39 -7.85
N ARG A 122 -3.21 3.87 -6.70
CA ARG A 122 -3.51 4.39 -5.35
C ARG A 122 -2.25 4.39 -4.47
N PRO A 123 -2.21 5.15 -3.37
CA PRO A 123 -1.00 5.34 -2.57
C PRO A 123 -0.52 4.09 -1.81
N TYR A 124 -1.27 2.99 -1.76
CA TYR A 124 -1.01 1.84 -0.86
C TYR A 124 0.35 1.16 -1.11
N ALA A 125 0.72 0.93 -2.38
CA ALA A 125 2.01 0.33 -2.72
C ALA A 125 3.18 1.23 -2.30
N LEU A 126 3.07 2.54 -2.55
CA LEU A 126 4.08 3.52 -2.17
C LEU A 126 4.19 3.66 -0.64
N ALA A 127 3.05 3.67 0.07
CA ALA A 127 3.03 3.68 1.53
C ALA A 127 3.69 2.41 2.11
N THR A 128 3.48 1.25 1.49
CA THR A 128 4.11 -0.01 1.90
C THR A 128 5.62 0.03 1.70
N LEU A 129 6.08 0.56 0.56
CA LEU A 129 7.51 0.80 0.30
C LEU A 129 8.13 1.70 1.38
N LEU A 130 7.49 2.85 1.64
CA LEU A 130 7.98 3.83 2.60
C LEU A 130 7.98 3.31 4.04
N ALA A 131 7.01 2.48 4.41
CA ALA A 131 6.95 1.83 5.72
C ALA A 131 8.16 0.88 5.94
N VAL A 132 8.47 0.03 4.95
CA VAL A 132 9.64 -0.85 5.02
C VAL A 132 10.95 -0.06 4.99
N LEU A 133 11.03 0.97 4.13
CA LEU A 133 12.20 1.85 4.03
C LEU A 133 12.44 2.61 5.34
N ALA A 134 11.41 3.21 5.94
CA ALA A 134 11.52 3.91 7.22
C ALA A 134 12.00 2.97 8.33
N THR A 135 11.46 1.75 8.39
CA THR A 135 11.89 0.74 9.38
C THR A 135 13.34 0.31 9.15
N LEU A 136 13.76 0.09 7.91
CA LEU A 136 15.14 -0.23 7.57
C LEU A 136 16.11 0.91 7.97
N LEU A 137 15.75 2.15 7.64
CA LEU A 137 16.55 3.34 7.99
C LEU A 137 16.61 3.55 9.51
N LEU A 138 15.51 3.27 10.24
CA LEU A 138 15.53 3.29 11.70
C LEU A 138 16.54 2.28 12.25
N VAL A 139 16.49 1.02 11.78
CA VAL A 139 17.41 -0.04 12.20
C VAL A 139 18.87 0.37 11.93
N GLU A 140 19.15 0.94 10.75
CA GLU A 140 20.49 1.42 10.41
C GLU A 140 20.93 2.64 11.26
N ALA A 141 20.00 3.56 11.56
CA ALA A 141 20.28 4.71 12.43
C ALA A 141 20.53 4.31 13.87
N LEU A 142 19.86 3.28 14.38
CA LEU A 142 20.07 2.75 15.73
C LEU A 142 21.38 1.97 15.84
N ARG A 143 21.75 1.18 14.81
CA ARG A 143 23.01 0.42 14.78
C ARG A 143 24.25 1.29 14.64
N ARG A 144 24.21 2.26 13.76
CA ARG A 144 25.33 3.16 13.43
C ARG A 144 24.83 4.60 13.42
N PRO A 145 24.68 5.24 14.57
CA PRO A 145 24.10 6.57 14.68
C PRO A 145 24.89 7.62 13.89
N SER A 146 24.22 8.29 12.92
CA SER A 146 24.72 9.46 12.23
C SER A 146 23.55 10.38 11.87
N TRP A 147 23.79 11.70 11.81
CA TRP A 147 22.75 12.64 11.44
C TRP A 147 22.20 12.40 10.03
N ALA A 148 23.04 11.95 9.08
CA ALA A 148 22.58 11.61 7.73
C ALA A 148 21.57 10.45 7.73
N ARG A 149 21.76 9.41 8.58
CA ARG A 149 20.78 8.30 8.69
C ARG A 149 19.50 8.73 9.36
N TRP A 150 19.59 9.57 10.41
CA TRP A 150 18.40 10.14 11.02
C TRP A 150 17.64 11.07 10.08
N ALA A 151 18.34 11.86 9.24
CA ALA A 151 17.72 12.67 8.20
C ALA A 151 17.02 11.79 7.13
N GLY A 152 17.66 10.71 6.69
CA GLY A 152 17.03 9.74 5.78
C GLY A 152 15.77 9.11 6.39
N TYR A 153 15.82 8.73 7.66
CA TYR A 153 14.64 8.24 8.39
C TYR A 153 13.54 9.31 8.48
N ALA A 154 13.88 10.54 8.83
CA ALA A 154 12.94 11.65 8.90
C ALA A 154 12.24 11.90 7.55
N ALA A 155 13.01 11.89 6.46
CA ALA A 155 12.48 12.03 5.10
C ALA A 155 11.53 10.89 4.73
N ALA A 156 11.90 9.64 5.07
CA ALA A 156 11.04 8.48 4.81
C ALA A 156 9.74 8.53 5.61
N VAL A 157 9.78 8.96 6.89
CA VAL A 157 8.57 9.14 7.72
C VAL A 157 7.70 10.29 7.21
N ALA A 158 8.28 11.40 6.80
CA ALA A 158 7.54 12.51 6.22
C ALA A 158 6.85 12.09 4.91
N ALA A 159 7.58 11.41 4.03
CA ALA A 159 7.03 10.87 2.79
C ALA A 159 5.91 9.84 3.06
N LEU A 160 6.08 8.96 4.08
CA LEU A 160 5.06 8.01 4.50
C LEU A 160 3.78 8.72 4.94
N GLY A 161 3.89 9.74 5.78
CA GLY A 161 2.75 10.53 6.25
C GLY A 161 2.06 11.30 5.13
N LEU A 162 2.81 11.91 4.20
CA LEU A 162 2.27 12.59 3.02
C LEU A 162 1.60 11.62 2.04
N THR A 163 2.04 10.36 2.02
CA THR A 163 1.45 9.34 1.13
C THR A 163 0.22 8.70 1.77
N HIS A 164 0.26 8.40 3.08
CA HIS A 164 -0.82 7.67 3.76
C HIS A 164 -0.81 7.94 5.27
N LEU A 165 -1.70 8.81 5.75
CA LEU A 165 -1.75 9.25 7.15
C LEU A 165 -1.85 8.11 8.17
N ILE A 166 -2.68 7.09 7.88
CA ILE A 166 -2.87 5.93 8.79
C ILE A 166 -1.57 5.13 8.96
N ALA A 167 -0.69 5.12 7.96
CA ALA A 167 0.58 4.41 8.06
C ALA A 167 1.54 5.01 9.09
N LEU A 168 1.30 6.24 9.57
CA LEU A 168 2.03 6.83 10.71
C LEU A 168 1.81 6.08 12.03
N THR A 169 0.78 5.24 12.14
CA THR A 169 0.61 4.33 13.28
C THR A 169 1.80 3.37 13.45
N LEU A 170 2.61 3.17 12.40
CA LEU A 170 3.88 2.45 12.45
C LEU A 170 4.87 3.08 13.43
N LEU A 171 4.79 4.38 13.68
CA LEU A 171 5.66 5.09 14.63
C LEU A 171 5.53 4.54 16.06
N ALA A 172 4.40 3.94 16.43
CA ALA A 172 4.26 3.25 17.71
C ALA A 172 5.22 2.05 17.82
N ALA A 173 5.38 1.27 16.74
CA ALA A 173 6.36 0.18 16.69
C ALA A 173 7.80 0.70 16.69
N HIS A 174 8.06 1.81 16.00
CA HIS A 174 9.36 2.47 16.00
C HIS A 174 9.71 3.01 17.40
N ALA A 175 8.74 3.58 18.12
CA ALA A 175 8.91 4.01 19.51
C ALA A 175 9.34 2.82 20.42
N VAL A 176 8.68 1.66 20.28
CA VAL A 176 9.05 0.46 21.02
C VAL A 176 10.50 0.06 20.71
N ALA A 177 10.92 0.04 19.45
CA ALA A 177 12.30 -0.28 19.08
C ALA A 177 13.32 0.70 19.69
N VAL A 178 13.03 2.01 19.64
CA VAL A 178 13.89 3.06 20.23
C VAL A 178 13.99 2.90 21.75
N LEU A 179 12.87 2.63 22.44
CA LEU A 179 12.82 2.42 23.88
C LEU A 179 13.59 1.16 24.30
N LEU A 180 13.47 0.06 23.56
CA LEU A 180 14.23 -1.17 23.82
C LEU A 180 15.75 -0.92 23.75
N VAL A 181 16.20 -0.16 22.75
CA VAL A 181 17.61 0.24 22.63
C VAL A 181 18.03 1.16 23.78
N GLN A 182 17.16 2.12 24.15
CA GLN A 182 17.39 3.04 25.25
C GLN A 182 17.54 2.30 26.58
N TRP A 183 16.73 1.24 26.82
CA TRP A 183 16.75 0.42 28.03
C TRP A 183 17.78 -0.73 27.97
N ARG A 184 18.62 -0.75 26.93
CA ARG A 184 19.75 -1.67 26.75
C ARG A 184 19.38 -3.12 26.45
N ASP A 185 18.33 -3.35 25.67
CA ASP A 185 18.06 -4.64 25.03
C ASP A 185 18.23 -4.56 23.49
N PRO A 186 19.47 -4.48 22.98
CA PRO A 186 19.71 -4.38 21.53
C PRO A 186 19.25 -5.61 20.76
N ALA A 187 19.24 -6.80 21.42
CA ALA A 187 18.79 -8.05 20.80
C ALA A 187 17.34 -7.97 20.32
N ALA A 188 16.46 -7.38 21.13
CA ALA A 188 15.07 -7.19 20.80
C ALA A 188 14.83 -6.25 19.59
N ALA A 189 15.76 -5.33 19.35
CA ALA A 189 15.74 -4.45 18.18
C ALA A 189 16.46 -5.05 16.95
N GLY A 190 17.00 -6.28 17.05
CA GLY A 190 17.78 -6.90 15.99
C GLY A 190 19.16 -6.27 15.77
N LEU A 191 19.73 -5.65 16.83
CA LEU A 191 21.00 -4.92 16.73
C LEU A 191 22.23 -5.75 17.14
N ASP A 192 22.04 -6.97 17.61
CA ASP A 192 23.08 -7.89 18.05
C ASP A 192 23.71 -8.73 16.92
N THR A 193 23.23 -8.59 15.69
CA THR A 193 23.84 -9.27 14.54
C THR A 193 25.17 -8.59 14.20
N PRO A 194 26.31 -9.32 14.08
CA PRO A 194 27.59 -8.73 13.69
C PRO A 194 27.50 -8.00 12.35
N PRO A 195 28.24 -6.90 12.15
CA PRO A 195 28.33 -6.26 10.83
C PRO A 195 28.94 -7.24 9.83
N ASP A 196 28.46 -7.15 8.56
CA ASP A 196 28.96 -7.96 7.43
C ASP A 196 30.51 -7.97 7.41
N GLY A 197 31.14 -9.15 7.48
CA GLY A 197 32.58 -9.32 7.36
C GLY A 197 33.29 -9.86 8.60
N ALA A 198 32.63 -10.06 9.73
CA ALA A 198 33.23 -10.84 10.82
C ALA A 198 33.09 -12.34 10.48
N GLU A 199 34.16 -12.93 9.95
CA GLU A 199 34.31 -14.39 9.85
C GLU A 199 34.06 -15.02 11.21
N ARG A 200 33.19 -16.03 11.26
CA ARG A 200 33.10 -16.91 12.42
C ARG A 200 34.48 -17.49 12.63
N PRO A 201 35.05 -17.49 13.85
CA PRO A 201 36.27 -18.24 14.12
C PRO A 201 36.01 -19.67 13.66
N ALA A 202 36.85 -20.17 12.78
CA ALA A 202 36.79 -21.55 12.36
C ALA A 202 36.86 -22.44 13.63
N ASP A 203 35.88 -23.33 13.71
CA ASP A 203 35.81 -24.38 14.73
C ASP A 203 37.17 -25.09 14.73
N SER A 204 37.94 -24.88 15.78
CA SER A 204 39.22 -25.55 15.97
C SER A 204 38.92 -27.04 16.20
N ARG A 205 38.88 -27.79 15.10
CA ARG A 205 38.87 -29.24 15.14
C ARG A 205 40.07 -29.68 15.99
N ARG A 206 39.75 -30.42 17.06
CA ARG A 206 40.70 -31.24 17.79
C ARG A 206 41.68 -31.89 16.80
N ARG A 207 42.94 -31.50 16.84
CA ARG A 207 44.03 -32.36 16.41
C ARG A 207 44.29 -33.30 17.57
N ASP A 208 44.09 -34.57 17.31
CA ASP A 208 44.62 -35.64 18.14
C ASP A 208 46.13 -35.56 18.05
N ASP A 209 46.79 -35.14 19.12
CA ASP A 209 48.23 -35.26 19.29
C ASP A 209 48.52 -36.62 19.93
N PRO A 210 49.54 -37.37 19.41
CA PRO A 210 50.03 -38.60 20.03
C PRO A 210 50.91 -38.30 21.27
N PRO A 211 51.14 -39.29 22.15
CA PRO A 211 51.66 -39.09 23.50
C PRO A 211 53.15 -38.68 23.52
N ALA A 212 53.44 -37.80 24.46
CA ALA A 212 54.77 -37.28 24.76
C ALA A 212 55.70 -38.34 25.29
N ASP A 213 56.96 -38.30 24.84
CA ASP A 213 58.06 -39.00 25.40
C ASP A 213 59.04 -38.01 26.05
N ASP A 214 59.64 -38.48 27.15
CA ASP A 214 60.48 -37.81 28.14
C ASP A 214 61.61 -36.93 27.63
N ARG A 215 61.87 -35.80 28.29
CA ARG A 215 63.21 -35.36 28.73
C ARG A 215 63.20 -34.05 29.54
N PRO A 216 64.31 -33.77 30.33
CA PRO A 216 64.20 -33.21 31.67
C PRO A 216 64.49 -31.69 31.77
N ASP A 217 64.20 -31.23 33.01
CA ASP A 217 64.41 -29.94 33.65
C ASP A 217 65.65 -29.12 33.27
N VAL A 218 65.47 -27.84 32.94
CA VAL A 218 66.45 -26.78 33.30
C VAL A 218 65.67 -25.51 33.66
N GLU A 219 65.79 -25.05 34.87
CA GLU A 219 65.47 -23.75 35.46
C GLU A 219 66.68 -22.82 35.45
N PRO A 220 66.52 -21.55 35.91
CA PRO A 220 66.08 -20.30 35.30
C PRO A 220 67.25 -19.31 35.19
N PRO A 221 67.22 -17.98 35.15
CA PRO A 221 66.44 -17.01 35.93
C PRO A 221 66.05 -15.65 35.21
N GLY A 222 65.11 -14.97 35.83
CA GLY A 222 65.26 -13.53 36.16
C GLY A 222 64.68 -12.44 35.30
N ASP A 223 63.71 -11.75 35.87
CA ASP A 223 63.45 -10.31 35.84
C ASP A 223 63.00 -9.55 34.56
N GLY A 224 61.83 -8.96 34.64
CA GLY A 224 61.42 -7.85 33.79
C GLY A 224 59.91 -7.69 33.60
N GLN A 225 59.20 -7.17 34.61
CA GLN A 225 57.99 -6.40 34.40
C GLN A 225 58.34 -5.09 33.65
N PRO A 226 57.48 -4.37 32.97
CA PRO A 226 56.00 -4.28 33.01
C PRO A 226 55.33 -4.06 31.66
N GLY A 227 54.02 -4.11 31.63
CA GLY A 227 53.30 -3.50 30.51
C GLY A 227 51.91 -4.11 30.28
N ASP A 228 50.96 -3.87 31.19
CA ASP A 228 49.54 -4.01 30.92
C ASP A 228 49.12 -3.22 29.69
N ALA A 229 48.86 -3.90 28.62
CA ALA A 229 48.04 -3.38 27.55
C ALA A 229 46.94 -4.40 27.23
N ARG A 230 45.81 -4.27 27.90
CA ARG A 230 44.58 -4.96 27.55
C ARG A 230 43.94 -4.23 26.34
N PRO A 231 43.90 -4.77 25.11
CA PRO A 231 43.04 -4.27 24.05
C PRO A 231 41.74 -5.04 24.10
N GLY A 232 40.74 -4.55 24.78
CA GLY A 232 39.48 -5.28 24.91
C GLY A 232 38.27 -4.46 25.39
N GLY A 233 38.34 -3.13 25.40
CA GLY A 233 37.31 -2.29 26.00
C GLY A 233 36.50 -1.38 25.08
N GLU A 234 36.87 -1.19 23.83
CA GLU A 234 36.28 -0.11 23.00
C GLU A 234 34.96 -0.49 22.30
N GLY A 235 34.68 -1.76 22.00
CA GLY A 235 33.45 -2.17 21.31
C GLY A 235 32.18 -2.04 22.13
N LEU A 236 32.22 -2.36 23.44
CA LEU A 236 31.04 -2.30 24.31
C LEU A 236 30.73 -0.89 24.83
N GLY A 237 31.75 -0.03 24.92
CA GLY A 237 31.59 1.37 25.37
C GLY A 237 30.89 2.24 24.31
N GLY A 238 31.11 1.99 23.04
CA GLY A 238 30.50 2.72 21.93
C GLY A 238 29.00 2.48 21.82
N VAL A 239 28.54 1.24 21.94
CA VAL A 239 27.12 0.86 21.90
C VAL A 239 26.36 1.43 23.11
N ARG A 240 26.98 1.42 24.30
CA ARG A 240 26.37 1.99 25.51
C ARG A 240 26.20 3.51 25.48
N ARG A 241 27.12 4.25 24.82
CA ARG A 241 26.98 5.71 24.62
C ARG A 241 25.96 6.05 23.54
N ALA A 242 25.84 5.26 22.49
CA ALA A 242 24.87 5.45 21.42
C ALA A 242 23.43 5.35 21.92
N GLY A 243 23.12 4.43 22.84
CA GLY A 243 21.77 4.24 23.39
C GLY A 243 21.23 5.43 24.17
N ARG A 244 22.07 6.16 24.91
CA ARG A 244 21.63 7.27 25.80
C ARG A 244 20.94 8.42 25.11
N HIS A 245 21.13 8.61 23.80
CA HIS A 245 20.54 9.71 23.02
C HIS A 245 19.63 9.21 21.89
N ALA A 246 19.30 7.90 21.84
CA ALA A 246 18.49 7.34 20.76
C ALA A 246 17.09 7.98 20.72
N LEU A 247 16.44 8.07 21.88
CA LEU A 247 15.11 8.70 22.00
C LEU A 247 15.12 10.17 21.57
N LEU A 248 16.09 10.96 22.05
CA LEU A 248 16.18 12.37 21.68
C LEU A 248 16.40 12.55 20.17
N ARG A 249 17.33 11.78 19.57
CA ARG A 249 17.57 11.83 18.12
C ARG A 249 16.36 11.43 17.32
N TRP A 250 15.63 10.42 17.79
CA TRP A 250 14.38 9.98 17.17
C TRP A 250 13.31 11.08 17.23
N LEU A 251 13.10 11.71 18.40
CA LEU A 251 12.16 12.81 18.55
C LEU A 251 12.52 13.99 17.65
N VAL A 252 13.81 14.38 17.58
CA VAL A 252 14.28 15.42 16.66
C VAL A 252 14.04 15.05 15.21
N ALA A 253 14.27 13.78 14.84
CA ALA A 253 14.02 13.30 13.48
C ALA A 253 12.54 13.31 13.08
N LEU A 254 11.61 13.27 14.05
CA LEU A 254 10.17 13.37 13.76
C LEU A 254 9.70 14.81 13.50
N VAL A 255 10.44 15.83 13.94
CA VAL A 255 10.01 17.23 13.82
C VAL A 255 9.68 17.63 12.37
N PRO A 256 10.52 17.35 11.34
CA PRO A 256 10.18 17.67 9.96
C PRO A 256 8.90 16.98 9.49
N ALA A 257 8.69 15.71 9.88
CA ALA A 257 7.49 14.98 9.53
C ALA A 257 6.24 15.61 10.16
N VAL A 258 6.30 16.00 11.43
CA VAL A 258 5.20 16.68 12.12
C VAL A 258 4.88 18.03 11.46
N LEU A 259 5.88 18.81 11.10
CA LEU A 259 5.68 20.12 10.47
C LEU A 259 5.08 20.00 9.07
N LEU A 260 5.49 19.00 8.28
CA LEU A 260 5.01 18.80 6.91
C LEU A 260 3.64 18.11 6.86
N VAL A 261 3.41 17.13 7.73
CA VAL A 261 2.19 16.30 7.71
C VAL A 261 1.09 16.87 8.61
N GLY A 262 1.46 17.64 9.66
CA GLY A 262 0.51 18.22 10.62
C GLY A 262 -0.62 19.02 9.96
N PRO A 263 -0.31 20.00 9.07
CA PRO A 263 -1.35 20.74 8.34
C PRO A 263 -2.28 19.83 7.54
N LEU A 264 -1.73 18.81 6.87
CA LEU A 264 -2.50 17.84 6.11
C LEU A 264 -3.47 17.04 7.00
N VAL A 265 -3.03 16.65 8.20
CA VAL A 265 -3.89 15.95 9.17
C VAL A 265 -5.07 16.82 9.59
N LEU A 266 -4.85 18.11 9.84
CA LEU A 266 -5.90 19.04 10.25
C LEU A 266 -6.96 19.19 9.15
N VAL A 267 -6.55 19.39 7.90
CA VAL A 267 -7.46 19.50 6.75
C VAL A 267 -8.21 18.18 6.52
N ALA A 268 -7.50 17.05 6.48
CA ALA A 268 -8.11 15.73 6.26
C ALA A 268 -9.11 15.35 7.36
N ARG A 269 -8.85 15.74 8.61
CA ARG A 269 -9.81 15.56 9.72
C ARG A 269 -11.12 16.28 9.46
N GLY A 270 -11.07 17.50 8.91
CA GLY A 270 -12.28 18.27 8.56
C GLY A 270 -13.11 17.64 7.43
N GLN A 271 -12.47 16.90 6.53
CA GLN A 271 -13.12 16.26 5.37
C GLN A 271 -13.60 14.83 5.63
N ARG A 272 -13.29 14.26 6.80
CA ARG A 272 -13.50 12.84 7.11
C ARG A 272 -14.94 12.38 6.93
N SER A 273 -15.92 13.13 7.43
CA SER A 273 -17.34 12.77 7.36
C SER A 273 -17.84 12.61 5.94
N ARG A 274 -17.27 13.38 4.99
CA ARG A 274 -17.62 13.32 3.57
C ARG A 274 -16.92 12.15 2.86
N GLN A 275 -15.70 11.80 3.30
CA GLN A 275 -14.90 10.75 2.65
C GLN A 275 -15.19 9.34 3.15
N LEU A 276 -15.60 9.20 4.40
CA LEU A 276 -15.70 7.92 5.11
C LEU A 276 -17.13 7.64 5.62
N ASP A 277 -18.14 8.30 5.03
CA ASP A 277 -19.57 8.07 5.33
C ASP A 277 -20.01 6.63 5.03
N TRP A 278 -19.31 5.95 4.12
CA TRP A 278 -19.54 4.56 3.72
C TRP A 278 -18.87 3.52 4.64
N VAL A 279 -18.06 3.94 5.62
CA VAL A 279 -17.31 3.03 6.51
C VAL A 279 -18.11 2.82 7.79
N ASP A 280 -18.41 1.55 8.11
CA ASP A 280 -19.05 1.17 9.37
C ASP A 280 -18.05 1.19 10.55
N PRO A 281 -18.52 1.34 11.80
CA PRO A 281 -17.71 1.13 12.99
C PRO A 281 -17.12 -0.28 13.03
N ALA A 282 -15.84 -0.38 13.44
CA ALA A 282 -15.12 -1.65 13.46
C ALA A 282 -15.72 -2.64 14.47
N ARG A 283 -15.78 -3.92 14.06
CA ARG A 283 -16.26 -5.05 14.88
C ARG A 283 -15.15 -6.09 15.03
N LEU A 284 -15.22 -6.93 16.03
CA LEU A 284 -14.24 -8.02 16.22
C LEU A 284 -14.17 -9.00 15.03
N THR A 285 -15.28 -9.19 14.32
CA THR A 285 -15.32 -9.97 13.07
C THR A 285 -14.45 -9.38 11.97
N ASP A 286 -14.34 -8.06 11.91
CA ASP A 286 -13.51 -7.36 10.93
C ASP A 286 -12.01 -7.53 11.24
N LEU A 287 -11.66 -7.57 12.53
CA LEU A 287 -10.30 -7.89 12.96
C LEU A 287 -9.93 -9.33 12.60
N ALA A 288 -10.84 -10.29 12.83
CA ALA A 288 -10.63 -11.69 12.44
C ALA A 288 -10.51 -11.87 10.91
N ALA A 289 -11.22 -11.08 10.12
CA ALA A 289 -11.18 -11.10 8.65
C ALA A 289 -9.94 -10.40 8.05
N LEU A 290 -9.20 -9.62 8.85
CA LEU A 290 -8.09 -8.79 8.36
C LEU A 290 -7.02 -9.58 7.59
N PRO A 291 -6.52 -10.75 8.05
CA PRO A 291 -5.48 -11.49 7.33
C PRO A 291 -5.89 -11.83 5.89
N GLY A 292 -7.14 -12.28 5.69
CA GLY A 292 -7.71 -12.52 4.36
C GLY A 292 -7.90 -11.24 3.56
N GLY A 293 -8.33 -10.15 4.22
CA GLY A 293 -8.54 -8.85 3.60
C GLY A 293 -7.27 -8.22 3.04
N VAL A 294 -6.17 -8.22 3.79
CA VAL A 294 -4.88 -7.66 3.32
C VAL A 294 -4.16 -8.59 2.33
N ALA A 295 -4.25 -9.92 2.52
CA ALA A 295 -3.71 -10.90 1.58
C ALA A 295 -4.55 -11.04 0.31
N GLN A 296 -5.79 -10.52 0.29
CA GLN A 296 -6.79 -10.69 -0.76
C GLN A 296 -7.15 -12.16 -1.04
N SER A 297 -6.97 -13.02 -0.04
CA SER A 297 -7.25 -14.46 -0.05
C SER A 297 -7.37 -14.97 1.38
N GLY A 298 -8.48 -15.60 1.74
CA GLY A 298 -8.67 -16.17 3.07
C GLY A 298 -7.68 -17.30 3.38
N ALA A 299 -7.47 -18.20 2.40
CA ALA A 299 -6.54 -19.32 2.55
C ALA A 299 -5.09 -18.85 2.73
N VAL A 300 -4.65 -17.92 1.88
CA VAL A 300 -3.28 -17.38 1.96
C VAL A 300 -3.09 -16.53 3.21
N GLY A 301 -4.11 -15.73 3.59
CA GLY A 301 -4.07 -14.93 4.81
C GLY A 301 -3.97 -15.78 6.07
N GLY A 302 -4.74 -16.88 6.13
CA GLY A 302 -4.66 -17.85 7.23
C GLY A 302 -3.31 -18.58 7.30
N LEU A 303 -2.78 -19.02 6.14
CA LEU A 303 -1.45 -19.61 6.04
C LEU A 303 -0.37 -18.63 6.53
N LEU A 304 -0.41 -17.39 6.05
CA LEU A 304 0.55 -16.35 6.44
C LEU A 304 0.51 -16.09 7.94
N LEU A 305 -0.68 -15.99 8.54
CA LEU A 305 -0.87 -15.80 9.97
C LEU A 305 -0.28 -16.96 10.78
N GLY A 306 -0.56 -18.21 10.39
CA GLY A 306 -0.01 -19.41 11.04
C GLY A 306 1.51 -19.46 10.95
N LEU A 307 2.09 -19.19 9.78
CA LEU A 307 3.54 -19.12 9.59
C LEU A 307 4.15 -17.96 10.40
N ALA A 308 3.50 -16.81 10.45
CA ALA A 308 3.99 -15.67 11.24
C ALA A 308 4.01 -15.98 12.74
N ALA A 309 2.99 -16.64 13.27
CA ALA A 309 2.96 -17.08 14.67
C ALA A 309 4.08 -18.09 14.98
N LEU A 310 4.28 -19.10 14.13
CA LEU A 310 5.38 -20.08 14.27
C LEU A 310 6.75 -19.40 14.17
N GLY A 311 6.92 -18.49 13.22
CA GLY A 311 8.17 -17.75 13.02
C GLY A 311 8.47 -16.80 14.18
N ALA A 312 7.45 -16.15 14.74
CA ALA A 312 7.60 -15.32 15.95
C ALA A 312 8.10 -16.15 17.14
N GLY A 313 7.53 -17.34 17.36
CA GLY A 313 8.01 -18.27 18.39
C GLY A 313 9.47 -18.68 18.20
N ARG A 314 9.90 -18.93 16.95
CA ARG A 314 11.29 -19.29 16.64
C ARG A 314 12.28 -18.14 16.80
N LEU A 315 11.86 -16.92 16.44
CA LEU A 315 12.71 -15.73 16.56
C LEU A 315 12.85 -15.24 18.01
N GLY A 316 11.90 -15.58 18.89
CA GLY A 316 11.88 -15.10 20.26
C GLY A 316 11.92 -13.57 20.31
N ARG A 317 12.89 -12.99 21.01
CA ARG A 317 13.02 -11.53 21.16
C ARG A 317 13.23 -10.79 19.84
N ARG A 318 13.86 -11.41 18.84
CA ARG A 318 14.05 -10.80 17.50
C ARG A 318 12.74 -10.59 16.75
N ALA A 319 11.65 -11.27 17.14
CA ALA A 319 10.32 -11.04 16.60
C ALA A 319 9.70 -9.71 17.06
N LEU A 320 10.17 -9.08 18.13
CA LEU A 320 9.50 -7.94 18.76
C LEU A 320 9.28 -6.77 17.79
N LEU A 321 10.30 -6.37 17.03
CA LEU A 321 10.15 -5.27 16.07
C LEU A 321 9.16 -5.61 14.93
N PRO A 322 9.34 -6.70 14.16
CA PRO A 322 8.38 -7.01 13.09
C PRO A 322 6.99 -7.32 13.64
N ALA A 323 6.84 -7.95 14.81
CA ALA A 323 5.54 -8.16 15.45
C ALA A 323 4.89 -6.83 15.87
N ALA A 324 5.65 -5.90 16.44
CA ALA A 324 5.16 -4.57 16.79
C ALA A 324 4.71 -3.80 15.53
N CYS A 325 5.45 -3.91 14.40
CA CYS A 325 5.09 -3.30 13.12
C CYS A 325 3.80 -3.88 12.50
N VAL A 326 3.38 -5.08 12.89
CA VAL A 326 2.09 -5.66 12.52
C VAL A 326 1.03 -5.29 13.55
N LEU A 327 1.25 -5.60 14.81
CA LEU A 327 0.21 -5.59 15.84
C LEU A 327 -0.17 -4.17 16.27
N LEU A 328 0.79 -3.27 16.48
CA LEU A 328 0.48 -1.93 17.00
C LEU A 328 -0.33 -1.10 16.00
N PRO A 329 0.02 -1.00 14.69
CA PRO A 329 -0.84 -0.32 13.73
C PRO A 329 -2.25 -0.93 13.65
N VAL A 330 -2.35 -2.26 13.61
CA VAL A 330 -3.64 -2.96 13.54
C VAL A 330 -4.50 -2.64 14.77
N LEU A 331 -3.94 -2.76 15.97
CA LEU A 331 -4.69 -2.50 17.21
C LEU A 331 -5.05 -1.02 17.37
N LEU A 332 -4.17 -0.10 17.00
CA LEU A 332 -4.44 1.34 17.07
C LEU A 332 -5.56 1.75 16.09
N VAL A 333 -5.50 1.26 14.84
CA VAL A 333 -6.54 1.55 13.83
C VAL A 333 -7.84 0.87 14.19
N PHE A 334 -7.81 -0.35 14.76
CA PHE A 334 -9.00 -1.03 15.24
C PHE A 334 -9.65 -0.27 16.41
N ALA A 335 -8.87 0.08 17.44
CA ALA A 335 -9.37 0.84 18.58
C ALA A 335 -9.95 2.20 18.16
N ALA A 336 -9.28 2.90 17.26
CA ALA A 336 -9.81 4.13 16.66
C ALA A 336 -11.08 3.84 15.84
N GLY A 337 -11.12 2.74 15.09
CA GLY A 337 -12.21 2.32 14.22
C GLY A 337 -13.50 1.95 14.95
N VAL A 338 -13.41 1.55 16.22
CA VAL A 338 -14.59 1.31 17.07
C VAL A 338 -15.34 2.62 17.38
N VAL A 339 -14.61 3.72 17.55
CA VAL A 339 -15.18 5.04 17.92
C VAL A 339 -15.41 5.91 16.67
N VAL A 340 -14.51 5.82 15.72
CA VAL A 340 -14.48 6.64 14.51
C VAL A 340 -14.38 5.72 13.30
N PRO A 341 -15.36 5.72 12.37
CA PRO A 341 -15.32 4.85 11.18
C PRO A 341 -14.05 5.05 10.35
N LEU A 342 -13.02 4.23 10.60
CA LEU A 342 -11.70 4.28 9.95
C LEU A 342 -11.19 2.89 9.54
N TRP A 343 -11.90 1.83 9.90
CA TRP A 343 -11.45 0.46 9.68
C TRP A 343 -11.67 0.01 8.24
N VAL A 344 -10.62 0.07 7.46
CA VAL A 344 -10.60 -0.43 6.07
C VAL A 344 -9.36 -1.29 5.88
N PRO A 345 -9.48 -2.60 5.56
CA PRO A 345 -8.34 -3.53 5.48
C PRO A 345 -7.20 -3.04 4.57
N ARG A 346 -7.53 -2.40 3.44
CA ARG A 346 -6.52 -1.86 2.50
C ARG A 346 -5.63 -0.77 3.10
N TYR A 347 -6.07 -0.09 4.16
CA TYR A 347 -5.27 0.92 4.84
C TYR A 347 -4.14 0.32 5.68
N LEU A 348 -4.19 -0.98 5.96
CA LEU A 348 -3.22 -1.72 6.76
C LEU A 348 -2.25 -2.58 5.93
N VAL A 349 -2.28 -2.48 4.60
CA VAL A 349 -1.42 -3.26 3.68
C VAL A 349 0.07 -3.05 3.96
N PHE A 350 0.45 -1.87 4.43
CA PHE A 350 1.84 -1.57 4.80
C PHE A 350 2.39 -2.46 5.94
N THR A 351 1.53 -3.18 6.68
CA THR A 351 1.95 -4.13 7.72
C THR A 351 2.32 -5.51 7.18
N VAL A 352 1.86 -5.85 5.96
CA VAL A 352 2.05 -7.18 5.35
C VAL A 352 3.51 -7.59 5.21
N PRO A 353 4.45 -6.72 4.78
CA PRO A 353 5.87 -7.08 4.70
C PRO A 353 6.45 -7.58 6.02
N PHE A 354 6.04 -6.99 7.14
CA PHE A 354 6.48 -7.39 8.48
C PHE A 354 5.87 -8.73 8.90
N GLY A 355 4.63 -9.01 8.51
CA GLY A 355 4.02 -10.34 8.61
C GLY A 355 4.78 -11.38 7.81
N CYS A 356 5.22 -11.04 6.59
CA CYS A 356 6.06 -11.91 5.76
C CYS A 356 7.44 -12.15 6.37
N LEU A 357 8.03 -11.17 7.08
CA LEU A 357 9.29 -11.37 7.82
C LEU A 357 9.14 -12.42 8.92
N LEU A 358 8.08 -12.35 9.69
CA LEU A 358 7.76 -13.36 10.70
C LEU A 358 7.51 -14.73 10.04
N ALA A 359 6.67 -14.75 8.99
CA ALA A 359 6.33 -16.00 8.29
C ALA A 359 7.54 -16.66 7.63
N GLY A 360 8.46 -15.88 7.05
CA GLY A 360 9.69 -16.37 6.43
C GLY A 360 10.65 -17.04 7.42
N ALA A 361 10.58 -16.68 8.70
CA ALA A 361 11.37 -17.32 9.75
C ALA A 361 10.88 -18.74 10.09
N ALA A 362 9.59 -19.06 9.85
CA ALA A 362 9.06 -20.38 10.16
C ALA A 362 9.75 -21.51 9.38
N PRO A 363 9.91 -21.46 8.06
CA PRO A 363 10.61 -22.48 7.28
C PRO A 363 12.14 -22.28 7.22
N ALA A 364 12.70 -21.21 7.79
CA ALA A 364 14.13 -20.92 7.63
C ALA A 364 15.07 -21.96 8.28
N GLY A 365 14.60 -22.72 9.26
CA GLY A 365 15.38 -23.77 9.94
C GLY A 365 15.49 -25.09 9.16
N VAL A 366 14.69 -25.31 8.09
CA VAL A 366 14.71 -26.55 7.30
C VAL A 366 15.55 -26.36 6.02
N ARG A 367 15.83 -27.42 5.25
CA ARG A 367 16.54 -27.32 3.97
C ARG A 367 15.86 -26.32 3.03
N LEU A 368 16.61 -25.72 2.10
CA LEU A 368 16.09 -24.64 1.22
C LEU A 368 14.92 -25.12 0.34
N ALA A 369 15.01 -26.32 -0.22
CA ALA A 369 13.95 -26.83 -1.12
C ALA A 369 12.57 -26.94 -0.42
N PRO A 370 12.40 -27.57 0.76
CA PRO A 370 11.12 -27.57 1.46
C PRO A 370 10.70 -26.17 1.94
N ALA A 371 11.64 -25.26 2.25
CA ALA A 371 11.29 -23.88 2.57
C ALA A 371 10.71 -23.14 1.35
N LEU A 372 11.26 -23.35 0.16
CA LEU A 372 10.71 -22.80 -1.10
C LEU A 372 9.38 -23.46 -1.47
N ALA A 373 9.18 -24.75 -1.13
CA ALA A 373 7.89 -25.41 -1.35
C ALA A 373 6.75 -24.70 -0.59
N VAL A 374 7.01 -24.13 0.61
CA VAL A 374 6.03 -23.30 1.33
C VAL A 374 5.66 -22.03 0.55
N VAL A 375 6.64 -21.38 -0.08
CA VAL A 375 6.41 -20.21 -0.94
C VAL A 375 5.57 -20.59 -2.16
N VAL A 376 5.91 -21.70 -2.82
CA VAL A 376 5.15 -22.24 -3.96
C VAL A 376 3.73 -22.58 -3.54
N LEU A 377 3.55 -23.25 -2.39
CA LEU A 377 2.23 -23.57 -1.84
C LEU A 377 1.40 -22.30 -1.61
N ALA A 378 1.97 -21.25 -1.00
CA ALA A 378 1.29 -19.97 -0.82
C ALA A 378 0.86 -19.36 -2.16
N GLY A 379 1.74 -19.40 -3.17
CA GLY A 379 1.43 -18.96 -4.53
C GLY A 379 0.29 -19.76 -5.18
N LEU A 380 0.35 -21.10 -5.11
CA LEU A 380 -0.69 -21.98 -5.66
C LEU A 380 -2.04 -21.78 -5.00
N LEU A 381 -2.09 -21.66 -3.68
CA LEU A 381 -3.32 -21.36 -2.93
C LEU A 381 -3.91 -20.00 -3.32
N GLY A 382 -3.06 -19.05 -3.71
CA GLY A 382 -3.47 -17.71 -4.13
C GLY A 382 -3.94 -17.62 -5.59
N LEU A 383 -3.69 -18.61 -6.45
CA LEU A 383 -4.00 -18.53 -7.89
C LEU A 383 -5.46 -18.23 -8.22
N PRO A 384 -6.47 -18.85 -7.58
CA PRO A 384 -7.88 -18.54 -7.87
C PRO A 384 -8.21 -17.06 -7.59
N ASP A 385 -7.72 -16.53 -6.47
CA ASP A 385 -7.91 -15.12 -6.10
C ASP A 385 -7.15 -14.19 -7.04
N GLN A 386 -5.91 -14.51 -7.41
CA GLN A 386 -5.14 -13.80 -8.42
C GLN A 386 -5.90 -13.70 -9.76
N ALA A 387 -6.50 -14.79 -10.21
CA ALA A 387 -7.27 -14.81 -11.45
C ALA A 387 -8.51 -13.91 -11.36
N GLY A 388 -9.17 -13.85 -10.20
CA GLY A 388 -10.29 -12.97 -9.93
C GLY A 388 -9.87 -11.49 -9.95
N LEU A 389 -8.79 -11.15 -9.24
CA LEU A 389 -8.25 -9.79 -9.14
C LEU A 389 -7.81 -9.21 -10.49
N ARG A 390 -7.31 -10.05 -11.40
CA ARG A 390 -6.94 -9.61 -12.76
C ARG A 390 -8.14 -9.33 -13.68
N ARG A 391 -9.36 -9.71 -13.28
CA ARG A 391 -10.59 -9.41 -14.03
C ARG A 391 -11.22 -8.10 -13.56
N THR A 392 -11.24 -7.87 -12.26
CA THR A 392 -11.84 -6.67 -11.67
C THR A 392 -11.14 -6.30 -10.36
N HIS A 393 -11.05 -4.99 -10.12
CA HIS A 393 -10.62 -4.42 -8.85
C HIS A 393 -11.79 -3.96 -7.97
N GLU A 394 -13.03 -4.07 -8.47
CA GLU A 394 -14.22 -3.69 -7.69
C GLU A 394 -14.41 -4.56 -6.44
N TRP A 395 -15.00 -3.95 -5.42
CA TRP A 395 -15.35 -4.63 -4.19
C TRP A 395 -16.82 -4.36 -3.83
N PRO A 396 -17.62 -5.41 -3.57
CA PRO A 396 -17.30 -6.83 -3.75
C PRO A 396 -17.06 -7.18 -5.22
N ARG A 397 -16.29 -8.25 -5.49
CA ARG A 397 -15.92 -8.67 -6.86
C ARG A 397 -17.13 -9.03 -7.74
N SER A 398 -18.27 -9.30 -7.13
CA SER A 398 -19.55 -9.55 -7.81
C SER A 398 -20.21 -8.26 -8.32
N ALA A 399 -19.86 -7.10 -7.76
CA ALA A 399 -20.42 -5.81 -8.13
C ALA A 399 -19.54 -5.10 -9.19
N THR A 400 -19.16 -5.82 -10.24
CA THR A 400 -18.38 -5.26 -11.35
C THR A 400 -19.15 -4.15 -12.06
N VAL A 401 -18.42 -3.09 -12.47
CA VAL A 401 -18.96 -1.96 -13.24
C VAL A 401 -18.24 -1.93 -14.58
N ASP A 402 -18.96 -2.08 -15.70
CA ASP A 402 -18.37 -2.18 -17.06
C ASP A 402 -18.38 -0.84 -17.80
N TYR A 403 -17.54 0.10 -17.39
CA TYR A 403 -17.38 1.40 -18.09
C TYR A 403 -16.93 1.24 -19.55
N ARG A 404 -16.03 0.27 -19.82
CA ARG A 404 -15.54 -0.01 -21.17
C ARG A 404 -16.65 -0.51 -22.09
N GLY A 405 -17.53 -1.35 -21.58
CA GLY A 405 -18.69 -1.84 -22.33
C GLY A 405 -19.71 -0.72 -22.61
N VAL A 406 -19.95 0.17 -21.65
CA VAL A 406 -20.75 1.39 -21.86
C VAL A 406 -20.17 2.25 -22.96
N ALA A 407 -18.88 2.57 -22.88
CA ALA A 407 -18.20 3.40 -23.88
C ALA A 407 -18.25 2.77 -25.28
N ARG A 408 -18.11 1.46 -25.42
CA ARG A 408 -18.25 0.77 -26.70
C ARG A 408 -19.65 0.92 -27.29
N VAL A 409 -20.70 0.68 -26.48
CA VAL A 409 -22.09 0.83 -26.95
C VAL A 409 -22.33 2.23 -27.48
N ILE A 410 -21.87 3.26 -26.77
CA ILE A 410 -22.01 4.65 -27.22
C ILE A 410 -21.21 4.86 -28.51
N ALA A 411 -19.93 4.49 -28.53
CA ALA A 411 -19.04 4.68 -29.68
C ALA A 411 -19.52 4.00 -30.98
N ASP A 412 -20.22 2.85 -30.84
CA ASP A 412 -20.72 2.06 -31.98
C ASP A 412 -22.02 2.65 -32.56
N HIS A 413 -22.74 3.50 -31.80
CA HIS A 413 -24.09 3.99 -32.19
C HIS A 413 -24.24 5.50 -32.08
N GLU A 414 -23.21 6.26 -31.67
CA GLU A 414 -23.26 7.70 -31.54
C GLU A 414 -23.48 8.40 -32.89
N GLN A 415 -24.18 9.52 -32.86
CA GLN A 415 -24.40 10.39 -34.01
C GLN A 415 -24.02 11.83 -33.63
N PRO A 416 -23.64 12.65 -34.63
CA PRO A 416 -23.39 14.08 -34.39
C PRO A 416 -24.60 14.76 -33.74
N GLY A 417 -24.37 15.47 -32.63
CA GLY A 417 -25.42 16.14 -31.87
C GLY A 417 -26.03 15.31 -30.74
N ASP A 418 -25.63 14.05 -30.56
CA ASP A 418 -26.01 13.25 -29.40
C ASP A 418 -25.49 13.89 -28.10
N VAL A 419 -26.28 13.75 -27.05
CA VAL A 419 -25.93 14.21 -25.70
C VAL A 419 -25.95 13.04 -24.70
N ILE A 420 -25.31 13.22 -23.55
CA ILE A 420 -25.25 12.18 -22.53
C ILE A 420 -25.75 12.69 -21.19
N VAL A 421 -26.36 11.78 -20.41
CA VAL A 421 -26.88 12.02 -19.06
C VAL A 421 -26.50 10.84 -18.16
N PHE A 422 -26.06 11.11 -16.94
CA PHE A 422 -25.68 10.11 -15.96
C PHE A 422 -26.58 10.14 -14.73
N SER A 423 -26.90 8.95 -14.17
CA SER A 423 -27.67 8.86 -12.92
C SER A 423 -27.26 7.62 -12.09
N PRO A 424 -26.91 7.79 -10.82
CA PRO A 424 -26.74 9.07 -10.11
C PRO A 424 -25.48 9.83 -10.55
N ARG A 425 -25.49 11.17 -10.41
CA ARG A 425 -24.32 12.01 -10.68
C ARG A 425 -23.33 11.98 -9.51
N GLU A 426 -23.78 12.38 -8.35
CA GLU A 426 -22.98 12.35 -7.13
C GLU A 426 -22.96 10.94 -6.54
N SER A 427 -22.02 10.12 -7.02
CA SER A 427 -21.86 8.74 -6.60
C SER A 427 -20.39 8.33 -6.68
N TRP A 428 -19.94 7.54 -5.73
CA TRP A 428 -18.62 6.93 -5.76
C TRP A 428 -18.40 5.94 -6.93
N LEU A 429 -19.42 5.69 -7.76
CA LEU A 429 -19.26 4.94 -9.00
C LEU A 429 -18.59 5.75 -10.12
N PHE A 430 -18.62 7.09 -10.06
CA PHE A 430 -18.01 7.96 -11.07
C PHE A 430 -18.38 7.58 -12.51
N LEU A 431 -19.68 7.46 -12.80
CA LEU A 431 -20.19 7.00 -14.11
C LEU A 431 -19.68 7.86 -15.27
N ASP A 432 -19.66 9.16 -15.06
CA ASP A 432 -19.16 10.17 -16.01
C ASP A 432 -17.65 10.02 -16.25
N LEU A 433 -16.85 9.91 -15.18
CA LEU A 433 -15.40 9.77 -15.29
C LEU A 433 -15.00 8.44 -15.95
N GLY A 434 -15.68 7.33 -15.57
CA GLY A 434 -15.42 6.01 -16.15
C GLY A 434 -15.75 5.98 -17.65
N THR A 435 -16.85 6.61 -18.06
CA THR A 435 -17.24 6.73 -19.46
C THR A 435 -16.27 7.64 -20.21
N ALA A 436 -15.93 8.80 -19.63
CA ALA A 436 -14.98 9.76 -20.20
C ALA A 436 -13.59 9.15 -20.43
N TYR A 437 -13.08 8.38 -19.48
CA TYR A 437 -11.78 7.73 -19.62
C TYR A 437 -11.68 6.83 -20.86
N HIS A 438 -12.79 6.15 -21.21
CA HIS A 438 -12.81 5.22 -22.34
C HIS A 438 -13.23 5.84 -23.68
N LEU A 439 -14.06 6.90 -23.67
CA LEU A 439 -14.47 7.61 -24.88
C LEU A 439 -13.50 8.71 -25.30
N GLY A 440 -12.83 9.34 -24.33
CA GLY A 440 -11.96 10.49 -24.60
C GLY A 440 -12.71 11.62 -25.29
N SER A 441 -12.16 12.13 -26.40
CA SER A 441 -12.76 13.23 -27.18
C SER A 441 -14.07 12.87 -27.88
N ARG A 442 -14.43 11.59 -27.98
CA ARG A 442 -15.68 11.12 -28.57
C ARG A 442 -16.85 11.09 -27.58
N GLN A 443 -16.66 11.50 -26.33
CA GLN A 443 -17.76 11.55 -25.39
C GLN A 443 -18.81 12.56 -25.83
N PRO A 444 -20.11 12.16 -25.99
CA PRO A 444 -21.18 13.09 -26.23
C PRO A 444 -21.23 14.17 -25.15
N ARG A 445 -21.69 15.38 -25.54
CA ARG A 445 -21.76 16.50 -24.60
C ARG A 445 -22.71 16.18 -23.44
N ASP A 446 -22.25 16.31 -22.24
CA ASP A 446 -23.06 16.22 -21.02
C ASP A 446 -23.82 17.54 -20.84
N VAL A 447 -25.10 17.57 -21.24
CA VAL A 447 -25.91 18.79 -21.27
C VAL A 447 -26.40 19.23 -19.90
N LEU A 448 -26.37 18.35 -18.92
CA LEU A 448 -26.80 18.69 -17.57
C LEU A 448 -25.68 19.29 -16.72
N VAL A 449 -24.43 19.24 -17.16
CA VAL A 449 -23.31 19.84 -16.42
C VAL A 449 -23.33 21.36 -16.63
N VAL A 450 -23.51 22.09 -15.53
CA VAL A 450 -23.41 23.56 -15.47
C VAL A 450 -22.12 24.03 -14.82
N CYS A 451 -21.53 23.17 -13.98
CA CYS A 451 -20.26 23.41 -13.32
C CYS A 451 -19.48 22.11 -13.28
N ASP A 452 -18.36 22.03 -13.97
CA ASP A 452 -17.55 20.81 -14.02
C ASP A 452 -16.83 20.55 -12.71
N GLN A 453 -16.21 19.38 -12.58
CA GLN A 453 -15.48 18.95 -11.38
C GLN A 453 -14.34 19.91 -11.02
N ARG A 454 -13.70 20.55 -11.99
CA ARG A 454 -12.60 21.51 -11.79
C ARG A 454 -13.12 22.83 -11.23
N GLN A 455 -14.22 23.34 -11.79
CA GLN A 455 -14.87 24.58 -11.36
C GLN A 455 -15.42 24.44 -9.94
N ARG A 456 -16.00 23.28 -9.59
CA ARG A 456 -16.48 22.98 -8.22
C ARG A 456 -15.36 22.71 -7.23
N ALA A 457 -14.14 22.51 -7.70
CA ALA A 457 -13.05 21.96 -6.88
C ALA A 457 -13.45 20.66 -6.17
N ASP A 458 -14.12 19.76 -6.88
CA ASP A 458 -14.74 18.55 -6.36
C ASP A 458 -14.44 17.33 -7.26
N LEU A 459 -14.80 16.12 -6.82
CA LEU A 459 -14.74 14.90 -7.62
C LEU A 459 -16.00 14.74 -8.49
N TRP A 460 -17.09 15.45 -8.20
CA TRP A 460 -18.36 15.42 -8.94
C TRP A 460 -18.67 16.75 -9.58
N ALA A 461 -19.23 16.72 -10.80
CA ALA A 461 -19.78 17.89 -11.49
C ALA A 461 -21.12 18.32 -10.88
N GLY A 462 -21.45 19.61 -11.01
CA GLY A 462 -22.75 20.16 -10.66
C GLY A 462 -23.72 20.08 -11.84
N GLU A 463 -24.94 19.64 -11.57
CA GLU A 463 -25.99 19.55 -12.57
C GLU A 463 -26.96 20.75 -12.55
N CYS A 464 -27.61 20.95 -13.66
CA CYS A 464 -28.63 21.95 -13.90
C CYS A 464 -29.85 21.72 -12.98
N ASP A 465 -30.30 22.76 -12.29
CA ASP A 465 -31.47 22.72 -11.40
C ASP A 465 -32.79 22.55 -12.16
N ARG A 466 -32.81 22.91 -13.47
CA ARG A 466 -33.97 22.80 -14.36
C ARG A 466 -33.68 21.88 -15.56
N PRO A 467 -33.63 20.55 -15.34
CA PRO A 467 -33.18 19.59 -16.37
C PRO A 467 -34.00 19.66 -17.67
N ALA A 468 -35.28 19.97 -17.61
CA ALA A 468 -36.12 20.11 -18.79
C ALA A 468 -35.64 21.22 -19.74
N GLU A 469 -35.18 22.36 -19.21
CA GLU A 469 -34.64 23.46 -19.99
C GLU A 469 -33.27 23.09 -20.59
N CYS A 470 -32.41 22.46 -19.80
CA CYS A 470 -31.08 22.03 -20.24
C CYS A 470 -31.15 20.93 -21.33
N LEU A 471 -32.20 20.11 -21.32
CA LEU A 471 -32.48 19.09 -22.34
C LEU A 471 -33.28 19.59 -23.54
N ALA A 472 -33.78 20.85 -23.55
CA ALA A 472 -34.73 21.34 -24.55
C ALA A 472 -34.21 21.23 -26.00
N GLY A 473 -32.90 21.42 -26.22
CA GLY A 473 -32.25 21.32 -27.52
C GLY A 473 -31.80 19.93 -27.96
N ALA A 474 -31.97 18.90 -27.11
CA ALA A 474 -31.50 17.56 -27.40
C ALA A 474 -32.53 16.75 -28.20
N GLY A 475 -32.12 16.15 -29.31
CA GLY A 475 -32.94 15.21 -30.09
C GLY A 475 -32.70 13.74 -29.68
N ARG A 476 -31.44 13.41 -29.32
CA ARG A 476 -31.03 12.06 -28.90
C ARG A 476 -30.23 12.16 -27.62
N VAL A 477 -30.54 11.30 -26.63
CA VAL A 477 -29.94 11.30 -25.31
C VAL A 477 -29.43 9.90 -24.99
N TRP A 478 -28.15 9.78 -24.69
CA TRP A 478 -27.55 8.63 -24.06
C TRP A 478 -27.76 8.73 -22.56
N LEU A 479 -28.50 7.78 -21.98
CA LEU A 479 -28.72 7.69 -20.54
C LEU A 479 -27.91 6.53 -19.96
N VAL A 480 -27.01 6.83 -19.03
CA VAL A 480 -26.22 5.83 -18.30
C VAL A 480 -26.68 5.80 -16.85
N VAL A 481 -27.22 4.66 -16.41
CA VAL A 481 -27.74 4.48 -15.04
C VAL A 481 -27.02 3.35 -14.30
N ALA A 482 -26.89 3.51 -12.99
CA ALA A 482 -26.31 2.49 -12.11
C ALA A 482 -27.24 1.26 -11.97
N GLY A 483 -26.65 0.09 -12.02
CA GLY A 483 -27.33 -1.19 -11.87
C GLY A 483 -28.06 -1.65 -13.13
N TRP A 484 -28.66 -2.84 -13.05
CA TRP A 484 -29.53 -3.36 -14.10
C TRP A 484 -30.92 -2.74 -14.00
N ARG A 485 -31.42 -2.13 -15.10
CA ARG A 485 -32.72 -1.46 -15.16
C ARG A 485 -33.45 -1.86 -16.43
N SER A 486 -34.65 -2.43 -16.29
CA SER A 486 -35.54 -2.71 -17.42
C SER A 486 -36.14 -1.42 -17.99
N ASP A 487 -36.46 -0.46 -17.14
CA ASP A 487 -36.87 0.91 -17.52
C ASP A 487 -35.83 1.90 -16.95
N PRO A 488 -34.82 2.29 -17.75
CA PRO A 488 -33.78 3.20 -17.29
C PRO A 488 -34.29 4.62 -17.01
N ALA A 489 -35.29 5.09 -17.72
CA ALA A 489 -35.85 6.44 -17.54
C ALA A 489 -36.64 6.53 -16.22
N ALA A 490 -37.42 5.49 -15.90
CA ALA A 490 -38.14 5.40 -14.63
C ALA A 490 -37.19 5.28 -13.41
N ALA A 491 -35.99 4.72 -13.61
CA ALA A 491 -34.98 4.59 -12.56
C ALA A 491 -34.31 5.91 -12.16
N VAL A 492 -34.46 6.99 -12.94
CA VAL A 492 -33.89 8.31 -12.64
C VAL A 492 -34.84 9.07 -11.73
N PRO A 493 -34.42 9.46 -10.52
CA PRO A 493 -35.28 10.17 -9.57
C PRO A 493 -35.40 11.67 -9.90
N GLY A 494 -36.42 12.32 -9.29
CA GLY A 494 -36.58 13.76 -9.22
C GLY A 494 -36.88 14.42 -10.60
N ALA A 495 -36.61 15.72 -10.67
CA ALA A 495 -36.88 16.55 -11.86
C ALA A 495 -36.15 16.07 -13.13
N LYS A 496 -34.94 15.51 -12.95
CA LYS A 496 -34.17 14.91 -14.06
C LYS A 496 -34.91 13.72 -14.67
N GLY A 497 -35.45 12.84 -13.85
CA GLY A 497 -36.22 11.69 -14.32
C GLY A 497 -37.55 12.12 -14.98
N ALA A 498 -38.25 13.11 -14.41
CA ALA A 498 -39.45 13.69 -15.03
C ALA A 498 -39.16 14.25 -16.43
N ALA A 499 -38.12 15.09 -16.54
CA ALA A 499 -37.74 15.70 -17.84
C ALA A 499 -37.36 14.65 -18.91
N LEU A 500 -36.74 13.54 -18.53
CA LEU A 500 -36.42 12.44 -19.43
C LEU A 500 -37.67 11.69 -19.89
N ARG A 501 -38.59 11.37 -18.98
CA ARG A 501 -39.82 10.62 -19.28
C ARG A 501 -40.81 11.46 -20.10
N ASP A 502 -40.94 12.76 -19.78
CA ASP A 502 -41.89 13.64 -20.44
C ASP A 502 -41.41 14.09 -21.81
N GLY A 503 -40.09 14.22 -22.00
CA GLY A 503 -39.49 14.72 -23.23
C GLY A 503 -38.99 13.68 -24.21
N PHE A 504 -38.82 12.40 -23.78
CA PHE A 504 -38.15 11.40 -24.61
C PHE A 504 -38.78 10.02 -24.47
N THR A 505 -38.62 9.21 -25.53
CA THR A 505 -39.00 7.79 -25.58
C THR A 505 -37.76 6.92 -25.60
N VAL A 506 -37.72 5.88 -24.77
CA VAL A 506 -36.62 4.89 -24.76
C VAL A 506 -36.69 4.08 -26.05
N ARG A 507 -35.67 4.15 -26.90
CA ARG A 507 -35.57 3.41 -28.16
C ARG A 507 -34.88 2.08 -28.01
N GLN A 508 -33.80 2.06 -27.24
CA GLN A 508 -33.00 0.87 -27.08
C GLN A 508 -32.29 0.86 -25.71
N VAL A 509 -32.13 -0.33 -25.13
CA VAL A 509 -31.50 -0.55 -23.84
C VAL A 509 -30.42 -1.63 -23.95
N TRP A 510 -29.25 -1.37 -23.41
CA TRP A 510 -28.12 -2.29 -23.35
C TRP A 510 -27.74 -2.53 -21.89
N PRO A 511 -28.08 -3.69 -21.32
CA PRO A 511 -27.57 -4.07 -19.99
C PRO A 511 -26.07 -4.32 -20.05
N ARG A 512 -25.35 -3.82 -19.03
CA ARG A 512 -23.93 -4.07 -18.81
C ARG A 512 -23.71 -4.46 -17.35
N PRO A 513 -22.66 -5.20 -17.02
CA PRO A 513 -22.35 -5.49 -15.62
C PRO A 513 -22.33 -4.21 -14.80
N GLY A 514 -23.19 -4.11 -13.78
CA GLY A 514 -23.30 -2.96 -12.87
C GLY A 514 -23.89 -1.68 -13.46
N LEU A 515 -24.25 -1.65 -14.75
CA LEU A 515 -24.74 -0.47 -15.47
C LEU A 515 -25.83 -0.81 -16.48
N THR A 516 -26.64 0.19 -16.82
CA THR A 516 -27.55 0.13 -17.98
C THR A 516 -27.34 1.36 -18.83
N VAL A 517 -27.18 1.17 -20.13
CA VAL A 517 -27.14 2.23 -21.13
C VAL A 517 -28.45 2.23 -21.89
N ALA A 518 -29.03 3.39 -22.12
CA ALA A 518 -30.22 3.55 -22.95
C ALA A 518 -30.05 4.69 -23.95
N LEU A 519 -30.58 4.50 -25.14
CA LEU A 519 -30.75 5.55 -26.12
C LEU A 519 -32.21 6.05 -26.07
N LEU A 520 -32.38 7.32 -25.84
CA LEU A 520 -33.66 8.00 -25.80
C LEU A 520 -33.73 8.98 -26.98
N THR A 521 -34.91 9.10 -27.58
CA THR A 521 -35.17 10.08 -28.67
C THR A 521 -36.47 10.83 -28.38
N ARG A 522 -36.57 12.01 -28.89
CA ARG A 522 -37.85 12.75 -28.89
C ARG A 522 -38.86 12.10 -29.79
#